data_e38346a4ef8499bb737ecea9d3ae34f2
#
_entry.id   e38346a4ef8499bb737ecea9d3ae34f2
#
_cell.length_a   1.000
_cell.length_b   1.000
_cell.length_c   1.000
_cell.angle_alpha   90.00
_cell.angle_beta   90.00
_cell.angle_gamma   90.00
#
_symmetry.space_group_name_H-M   'P 1'
#
loop_
_entity.id
_entity.type
_entity.pdbx_description
1 polymer ?
#
loop_
_entity_poly.entity_id
_entity_poly.type
_entity_poly.pdbx_seq_one_letter_code
_entity_poly.pdbx_strand_id
1 'polypeptide(L)'
;MSITNKTLRGLFPSSRRFHTLPTLYHGQPQIVTRRRRPTQFSDELNKGPSFEDFISGRAKDMIVDPLEAARKDPNARLPEWLRVPIPKGKSFHKVKKDVRDLKLATVCEEAKCPNIGECWGGKKSEATATIMLMGNTCTRGCRFCSVQTNRNPGPLDPHEPSNTAEAISRWELGYVVLTTVDRDDLPDGGSAHLAETVRLIKEKAPKTLVEVLSGDFRGDLEHVQTLANSPLDVFAHNIETVEALTPHVRDRRATYRQSLSVLENAKLNNDHILTKTSIMLGFGESDEQVLQTLKELREIKVDVVTFGQYMRPTKRHMKVVEYVKPEKFDYWRDVALDLGFLYCASGPLVRSSYKAGEAYIENVIRKRKRNVGVDKEIEIGDEKFVSKKLLDEVKA
;
A
#
# COMPACT_ATOMS: atom_id res chain seq x y z
N MET A 1 4.78 1.52 -70.25
CA MET A 1 3.55 0.77 -70.45
C MET A 1 2.71 1.02 -69.22
N SER A 2 1.94 2.04 -69.16
CA SER A 2 0.70 2.50 -69.79
C SER A 2 -0.49 1.60 -69.45
N ILE A 3 -1.50 2.29 -68.93
CA ILE A 3 -2.96 2.09 -69.03
C ILE A 3 -3.58 1.32 -67.82
N THR A 4 -4.71 1.70 -67.23
CA THR A 4 -5.64 2.86 -67.24
C THR A 4 -6.61 2.76 -66.06
N ASN A 5 -7.16 3.93 -65.72
CA ASN A 5 -8.35 4.18 -64.91
C ASN A 5 -9.60 3.40 -65.37
N LYS A 6 -10.47 3.04 -64.41
CA LYS A 6 -11.93 3.08 -64.61
C LYS A 6 -12.70 3.44 -63.34
N THR A 7 -13.26 4.60 -63.41
CA THR A 7 -14.37 5.17 -62.64
C THR A 7 -15.69 4.45 -62.94
N LEU A 8 -16.57 4.24 -62.00
CA LEU A 8 -18.01 4.15 -62.26
C LEU A 8 -18.79 4.82 -61.11
N ARG A 9 -19.48 5.85 -61.50
CA ARG A 9 -20.57 6.57 -60.81
C ARG A 9 -21.90 5.85 -61.02
N GLY A 10 -22.84 6.11 -60.13
CA GLY A 10 -24.27 5.96 -60.34
C GLY A 10 -24.95 5.31 -59.15
N LEU A 11 -26.04 5.69 -58.56
CA LEU A 11 -27.10 6.66 -58.81
C LEU A 11 -28.00 6.64 -57.56
N PHE A 12 -28.35 7.78 -57.07
CA PHE A 12 -29.51 7.94 -56.15
C PHE A 12 -30.82 7.79 -56.94
N PRO A 13 -31.91 7.42 -56.27
CA PRO A 13 -33.09 8.24 -56.39
C PRO A 13 -33.75 8.64 -55.07
N SER A 14 -34.19 9.84 -55.11
CA SER A 14 -35.09 10.51 -54.21
C SER A 14 -36.53 9.98 -54.31
N SER A 15 -37.26 9.92 -53.19
CA SER A 15 -38.65 10.33 -53.18
C SER A 15 -39.12 10.67 -51.77
N ARG A 16 -39.55 11.90 -51.65
CA ARG A 16 -40.31 12.45 -50.52
C ARG A 16 -41.70 11.85 -50.48
N ARG A 17 -42.23 11.53 -49.30
CA ARG A 17 -43.69 11.67 -49.04
C ARG A 17 -43.86 12.28 -47.65
N PHE A 18 -44.41 13.47 -47.67
CA PHE A 18 -45.06 14.11 -46.52
C PHE A 18 -46.34 13.36 -46.22
N HIS A 19 -46.56 13.01 -44.95
CA HIS A 19 -47.90 12.76 -44.45
C HIS A 19 -48.15 13.59 -43.18
N THR A 20 -49.21 14.31 -43.30
CA THR A 20 -49.88 15.26 -42.43
C THR A 20 -50.09 14.81 -41.00
N LEU A 21 -49.85 15.77 -40.10
CA LEU A 21 -50.28 15.74 -38.70
C LEU A 21 -51.78 15.70 -38.51
N PRO A 22 -52.29 15.07 -37.45
CA PRO A 22 -53.53 15.48 -36.83
C PRO A 22 -53.26 16.16 -35.48
N THR A 23 -54.08 17.12 -35.27
CA THR A 23 -54.27 18.14 -34.29
C THR A 23 -54.51 17.64 -32.84
N LEU A 24 -53.84 18.34 -31.91
CA LEU A 24 -54.31 18.78 -30.57
C LEU A 24 -55.11 17.81 -29.69
N TYR A 25 -54.49 17.35 -28.61
CA TYR A 25 -55.17 17.11 -27.35
C TYR A 25 -54.51 17.97 -26.25
N HIS A 26 -55.31 18.94 -25.75
CA HIS A 26 -55.01 19.70 -24.53
C HIS A 26 -55.21 18.76 -23.34
N GLY A 27 -54.12 18.21 -22.81
CA GLY A 27 -54.04 17.59 -21.51
C GLY A 27 -53.15 18.43 -20.60
N GLN A 28 -53.69 18.99 -19.55
CA GLN A 28 -52.92 19.69 -18.53
C GLN A 28 -51.86 18.74 -17.94
N PRO A 29 -50.63 19.18 -17.68
CA PRO A 29 -49.64 18.34 -17.04
C PRO A 29 -50.07 18.06 -15.58
N GLN A 30 -50.44 16.84 -15.31
CA GLN A 30 -50.56 16.38 -13.94
C GLN A 30 -49.16 16.37 -13.32
N ILE A 31 -48.94 17.27 -12.35
CA ILE A 31 -47.73 17.28 -11.50
C ILE A 31 -47.80 16.02 -10.65
N VAL A 32 -47.15 14.95 -11.10
CA VAL A 32 -46.88 13.78 -10.27
C VAL A 32 -45.85 14.20 -9.24
N THR A 33 -46.30 14.65 -8.10
CA THR A 33 -45.47 14.80 -6.92
C THR A 33 -44.93 13.43 -6.54
N ARG A 34 -43.72 13.08 -7.03
CA ARG A 34 -42.98 11.95 -6.48
C ARG A 34 -42.77 12.24 -4.99
N ARG A 35 -43.53 11.59 -4.13
CA ARG A 35 -43.24 11.48 -2.70
C ARG A 35 -41.80 10.93 -2.61
N ARG A 36 -40.82 11.79 -2.29
CA ARG A 36 -39.47 11.34 -1.88
C ARG A 36 -39.68 10.43 -0.69
N ARG A 37 -39.31 9.16 -0.80
CA ARG A 37 -39.15 8.31 0.39
C ARG A 37 -38.17 9.04 1.32
N PRO A 38 -38.47 9.14 2.62
CA PRO A 38 -37.52 9.68 3.59
C PRO A 38 -36.23 8.88 3.43
N THR A 39 -35.13 9.59 3.26
CA THR A 39 -33.82 8.94 3.23
C THR A 39 -33.47 8.51 4.66
N GLN A 40 -32.81 7.39 4.82
CA GLN A 40 -32.37 6.82 6.11
C GLN A 40 -31.66 7.89 7.00
N PHE A 41 -31.13 8.94 6.40
CA PHE A 41 -30.52 10.11 7.04
C PHE A 41 -31.53 11.01 7.79
N SER A 42 -32.74 11.20 7.29
CA SER A 42 -33.80 11.99 7.99
C SER A 42 -34.35 11.25 9.21
N ASP A 43 -34.38 9.92 9.16
CA ASP A 43 -34.84 9.09 10.27
C ASP A 43 -33.78 9.01 11.39
N GLU A 44 -32.49 9.09 11.05
CA GLU A 44 -31.41 9.17 12.03
C GLU A 44 -31.31 10.56 12.68
N LEU A 45 -31.60 11.64 11.95
CA LEU A 45 -31.67 12.99 12.50
C LEU A 45 -32.81 13.14 13.55
N ASN A 46 -33.89 12.42 13.35
CA ASN A 46 -35.03 12.43 14.28
C ASN A 46 -34.80 11.58 15.55
N LYS A 47 -33.75 10.76 15.57
CA LYS A 47 -33.31 9.96 16.73
C LYS A 47 -32.25 10.65 17.60
N GLY A 48 -31.73 11.77 17.14
CA GLY A 48 -30.76 12.57 17.90
C GLY A 48 -31.39 13.39 19.00
N PRO A 49 -30.59 13.91 19.96
CA PRO A 49 -31.10 14.78 21.02
C PRO A 49 -31.80 16.01 20.43
N SER A 50 -32.96 16.34 21.00
CA SER A 50 -33.68 17.55 20.64
C SER A 50 -32.99 18.80 21.20
N PHE A 51 -33.39 19.98 20.66
CA PHE A 51 -32.85 21.25 21.18
C PHE A 51 -33.20 21.44 22.68
N GLU A 52 -34.31 20.91 23.15
CA GLU A 52 -34.70 20.91 24.56
C GLU A 52 -33.80 20.00 25.43
N ASP A 53 -33.34 18.88 24.89
CA ASP A 53 -32.40 18.00 25.58
C ASP A 53 -31.03 18.66 25.72
N PHE A 54 -30.67 19.52 24.77
CA PHE A 54 -29.44 20.32 24.83
C PHE A 54 -29.51 21.41 25.91
N ILE A 55 -30.61 22.14 26.00
CA ILE A 55 -30.82 23.20 27.00
C ILE A 55 -30.98 22.61 28.41
N SER A 56 -31.66 21.47 28.55
CA SER A 56 -31.85 20.80 29.83
C SER A 56 -30.66 20.04 30.38
N GLY A 57 -29.56 19.98 29.65
CA GLY A 57 -28.34 19.25 30.02
C GLY A 57 -28.46 17.72 29.94
N ARG A 58 -29.61 17.19 29.52
CA ARG A 58 -29.83 15.74 29.31
C ARG A 58 -29.03 15.18 28.14
N ALA A 59 -28.58 16.02 27.22
CA ALA A 59 -27.67 15.62 26.15
C ALA A 59 -26.28 15.14 26.67
N LYS A 60 -25.93 15.44 27.92
CA LYS A 60 -24.67 14.95 28.53
C LYS A 60 -24.70 13.45 28.84
N ASP A 61 -25.90 12.87 29.04
CA ASP A 61 -26.06 11.45 29.33
C ASP A 61 -26.19 10.59 28.07
N MET A 62 -26.31 11.24 26.92
CA MET A 62 -26.19 10.64 25.57
C MET A 62 -24.75 10.75 25.05
N ILE A 63 -23.75 10.56 25.92
CA ILE A 63 -22.35 10.64 25.53
C ILE A 63 -22.06 9.48 24.58
N VAL A 64 -22.14 9.82 23.31
CA VAL A 64 -21.51 9.08 22.23
C VAL A 64 -20.03 8.92 22.60
N ASP A 65 -19.54 7.68 22.60
CA ASP A 65 -18.11 7.38 22.76
C ASP A 65 -17.27 8.47 22.07
N PRO A 66 -16.29 9.07 22.75
CA PRO A 66 -15.41 10.09 22.13
C PRO A 66 -14.84 9.65 20.77
N LEU A 67 -14.68 8.34 20.56
CA LEU A 67 -14.31 7.76 19.27
C LEU A 67 -15.43 7.82 18.22
N GLU A 68 -16.70 7.70 18.64
CA GLU A 68 -17.84 7.91 17.73
C GLU A 68 -18.07 9.40 17.42
N ALA A 69 -17.84 10.30 18.35
CA ALA A 69 -17.84 11.73 18.10
C ALA A 69 -16.74 12.13 17.12
N ALA A 70 -15.54 11.56 17.24
CA ALA A 70 -14.44 11.74 16.29
C ALA A 70 -14.76 11.21 14.88
N ARG A 71 -15.62 10.20 14.77
CA ARG A 71 -16.11 9.70 13.46
C ARG A 71 -17.04 10.71 12.75
N LYS A 72 -17.75 11.55 13.51
CA LYS A 72 -18.74 12.52 13.00
C LYS A 72 -18.16 13.93 12.80
N ASP A 73 -17.08 14.28 13.51
CA ASP A 73 -16.42 15.60 13.39
C ASP A 73 -15.29 15.57 12.38
N PRO A 74 -15.41 16.30 11.24
CA PRO A 74 -14.32 16.42 10.26
C PRO A 74 -13.08 17.15 10.80
N ASN A 75 -13.17 17.81 11.96
CA ASN A 75 -12.09 18.51 12.65
C ASN A 75 -11.60 17.77 13.90
N ALA A 76 -12.10 16.56 14.18
CA ALA A 76 -11.65 15.77 15.31
C ALA A 76 -10.11 15.58 15.24
N ARG A 77 -9.44 15.90 16.34
CA ARG A 77 -7.99 15.71 16.46
C ARG A 77 -7.68 14.22 16.44
N LEU A 78 -6.59 13.85 15.76
CA LEU A 78 -6.07 12.48 15.80
C LEU A 78 -5.86 12.05 17.26
N PRO A 79 -6.15 10.78 17.61
CA PRO A 79 -5.78 10.20 18.88
C PRO A 79 -4.31 10.46 19.22
N GLU A 80 -3.98 10.48 20.49
CA GLU A 80 -2.63 10.85 20.94
C GLU A 80 -1.56 9.92 20.37
N TRP A 81 -1.81 8.63 20.32
CA TRP A 81 -0.90 7.61 19.79
C TRP A 81 -0.67 7.66 18.26
N LEU A 82 -1.41 8.52 17.54
CA LEU A 82 -1.22 8.76 16.11
C LEU A 82 -0.58 10.12 15.81
N ARG A 83 -0.22 10.89 16.84
CA ARG A 83 0.41 12.19 16.66
C ARG A 83 1.92 12.01 16.51
N VAL A 84 2.47 12.56 15.46
CA VAL A 84 3.91 12.55 15.18
C VAL A 84 4.45 13.98 15.23
N PRO A 85 5.69 14.17 15.72
CA PRO A 85 6.34 15.48 15.67
C PRO A 85 6.63 15.90 14.24
N ILE A 86 6.64 17.22 13.99
CA ILE A 86 7.01 17.76 12.69
C ILE A 86 8.49 17.42 12.43
N PRO A 87 8.84 16.87 11.24
CA PRO A 87 10.20 16.52 10.90
C PRO A 87 11.17 17.71 11.02
N LYS A 88 12.24 17.54 11.78
CA LYS A 88 13.26 18.57 12.01
C LYS A 88 14.65 17.91 12.01
N GLY A 89 15.67 18.65 11.58
CA GLY A 89 17.07 18.23 11.74
C GLY A 89 17.90 18.25 10.45
N LYS A 90 19.21 18.30 10.63
CA LYS A 90 20.18 18.36 9.51
C LYS A 90 20.17 17.10 8.64
N SER A 91 19.98 15.92 9.26
CA SER A 91 19.90 14.63 8.56
C SER A 91 18.71 14.59 7.61
N PHE A 92 17.52 14.98 8.07
CA PHE A 92 16.31 15.07 7.25
C PHE A 92 16.52 15.94 6.00
N HIS A 93 17.09 17.14 6.18
CA HIS A 93 17.34 18.06 5.06
C HIS A 93 18.39 17.52 4.09
N LYS A 94 19.40 16.79 4.59
CA LYS A 94 20.42 16.17 3.75
C LYS A 94 19.82 15.09 2.87
N VAL A 95 19.09 14.12 3.46
CA VAL A 95 18.42 13.05 2.71
C VAL A 95 17.48 13.63 1.66
N LYS A 96 16.68 14.64 2.05
CA LYS A 96 15.76 15.32 1.14
C LYS A 96 16.48 16.00 -0.04
N LYS A 97 17.65 16.58 0.19
CA LYS A 97 18.47 17.18 -0.86
C LYS A 97 19.04 16.10 -1.79
N ASP A 98 19.63 15.06 -1.22
CA ASP A 98 20.26 13.97 -1.98
C ASP A 98 19.25 13.26 -2.90
N VAL A 99 18.02 12.98 -2.40
CA VAL A 99 16.94 12.41 -3.19
C VAL A 99 16.57 13.29 -4.39
N ARG A 100 16.50 14.61 -4.21
CA ARG A 100 16.20 15.56 -5.29
C ARG A 100 17.32 15.72 -6.29
N ASP A 101 18.57 15.79 -5.82
CA ASP A 101 19.74 15.95 -6.66
C ASP A 101 19.93 14.72 -7.58
N LEU A 102 19.54 13.53 -7.09
CA LEU A 102 19.55 12.27 -7.84
C LEU A 102 18.26 12.01 -8.66
N LYS A 103 17.30 12.93 -8.63
CA LYS A 103 15.99 12.81 -9.30
C LYS A 103 15.22 11.54 -8.92
N LEU A 104 15.38 11.07 -7.68
CA LEU A 104 14.67 9.91 -7.15
C LEU A 104 13.34 10.32 -6.52
N ALA A 105 12.32 9.48 -6.67
CA ALA A 105 11.07 9.60 -5.94
C ALA A 105 11.12 8.72 -4.67
N THR A 106 10.41 9.16 -3.61
CA THR A 106 10.28 8.36 -2.39
C THR A 106 8.83 8.24 -1.99
N VAL A 107 8.40 7.05 -1.58
CA VAL A 107 7.06 6.84 -1.03
C VAL A 107 6.82 7.67 0.24
N CYS A 108 7.90 8.00 0.95
CA CYS A 108 7.82 8.83 2.15
C CYS A 108 7.24 10.22 1.86
N GLU A 109 7.58 10.82 0.72
CA GLU A 109 7.02 12.10 0.27
C GLU A 109 5.70 11.91 -0.48
N GLU A 110 5.63 11.02 -1.47
CA GLU A 110 4.45 10.81 -2.32
C GLU A 110 3.23 10.29 -1.55
N ALA A 111 3.45 9.34 -0.63
CA ALA A 111 2.39 8.81 0.22
C ALA A 111 2.14 9.64 1.50
N LYS A 112 2.85 10.77 1.69
CA LYS A 112 2.73 11.63 2.89
C LYS A 112 2.89 10.83 4.17
N CYS A 113 3.94 10.01 4.24
CA CYS A 113 4.18 9.11 5.36
C CYS A 113 4.37 9.88 6.67
N PRO A 114 3.63 9.58 7.74
CA PRO A 114 3.79 10.26 9.02
C PRO A 114 5.17 10.04 9.66
N ASN A 115 5.84 8.94 9.34
CA ASN A 115 7.12 8.54 9.95
C ASN A 115 8.34 9.14 9.24
N ILE A 116 8.16 9.98 8.22
CA ILE A 116 9.27 10.54 7.43
C ILE A 116 10.33 11.21 8.32
N GLY A 117 9.91 11.86 9.40
CA GLY A 117 10.81 12.54 10.34
C GLY A 117 11.70 11.58 11.11
N GLU A 118 11.17 10.42 11.50
CA GLU A 118 11.90 9.37 12.20
C GLU A 118 12.83 8.62 11.23
N CYS A 119 12.30 8.16 10.10
CA CYS A 119 13.06 7.40 9.10
C CYS A 119 14.26 8.19 8.52
N TRP A 120 14.11 9.50 8.31
CA TRP A 120 15.16 10.36 7.74
C TRP A 120 15.97 11.13 8.79
N GLY A 121 15.49 11.16 10.04
CA GLY A 121 16.10 11.89 11.16
C GLY A 121 17.08 11.08 12.00
N GLY A 122 17.10 9.76 11.86
CA GLY A 122 17.92 8.83 12.64
C GLY A 122 19.44 8.95 12.40
N LYS A 123 20.23 8.17 13.17
CA LYS A 123 21.66 8.04 12.92
C LYS A 123 21.92 7.40 11.54
N LYS A 124 23.04 7.69 10.90
CA LYS A 124 23.38 7.21 9.54
C LYS A 124 23.17 5.71 9.31
N SER A 125 23.38 4.88 10.34
CA SER A 125 23.24 3.42 10.29
C SER A 125 21.80 2.91 10.45
N GLU A 126 20.87 3.78 10.86
CA GLU A 126 19.48 3.43 11.16
C GLU A 126 18.49 4.05 10.14
N ALA A 127 18.98 4.89 9.24
CA ALA A 127 18.16 5.53 8.24
C ALA A 127 17.68 4.50 7.20
N THR A 128 16.36 4.34 7.10
CA THR A 128 15.73 3.52 6.05
C THR A 128 15.21 4.44 4.97
N ALA A 129 15.74 4.31 3.76
CA ALA A 129 15.20 4.97 2.59
C ALA A 129 14.28 4.01 1.84
N THR A 130 13.06 4.48 1.54
CA THR A 130 12.13 3.76 0.66
C THR A 130 12.08 4.48 -0.67
N ILE A 131 12.81 3.96 -1.65
CA ILE A 131 12.90 4.54 -2.99
C ILE A 131 11.73 4.04 -3.81
N MET A 132 11.09 4.94 -4.55
CA MET A 132 9.98 4.63 -5.42
C MET A 132 10.48 4.54 -6.86
N LEU A 133 10.31 3.40 -7.46
CA LEU A 133 10.73 3.09 -8.83
C LEU A 133 9.55 3.19 -9.81
N MET A 134 9.88 3.31 -11.09
CA MET A 134 8.95 3.44 -12.23
C MET A 134 8.14 4.74 -12.21
N GLY A 135 8.71 5.77 -11.57
CA GLY A 135 8.10 7.09 -11.46
C GLY A 135 7.11 7.21 -10.31
N ASN A 136 6.33 8.30 -10.31
CA ASN A 136 5.41 8.68 -9.24
C ASN A 136 3.92 8.58 -9.62
N THR A 137 3.61 7.91 -10.73
CA THR A 137 2.25 7.84 -11.28
C THR A 137 1.84 6.39 -11.48
N CYS A 138 0.79 5.98 -10.75
CA CYS A 138 0.25 4.62 -10.77
C CYS A 138 -0.87 4.50 -11.81
N THR A 139 -1.00 3.35 -12.47
CA THR A 139 -2.13 3.08 -13.37
C THR A 139 -3.41 2.70 -12.62
N ARG A 140 -3.34 2.45 -11.31
CA ARG A 140 -4.45 1.99 -10.46
C ARG A 140 -4.87 3.04 -9.45
N GLY A 141 -6.16 3.02 -9.10
CA GLY A 141 -6.80 3.97 -8.20
C GLY A 141 -7.27 3.36 -6.89
N CYS A 142 -6.37 2.78 -6.09
CA CYS A 142 -6.71 2.28 -4.75
C CYS A 142 -7.22 3.42 -3.86
N ARG A 143 -8.35 3.22 -3.19
CA ARG A 143 -9.08 4.30 -2.51
C ARG A 143 -8.41 4.81 -1.22
N PHE A 144 -7.41 4.11 -0.74
CA PHE A 144 -6.58 4.51 0.40
C PHE A 144 -5.32 5.27 0.01
N CYS A 145 -4.85 5.13 -1.24
CA CYS A 145 -3.54 5.55 -1.70
C CYS A 145 -3.54 6.98 -2.21
N SER A 146 -2.53 7.79 -1.84
CA SER A 146 -2.40 9.19 -2.26
C SER A 146 -1.51 9.38 -3.49
N VAL A 147 -0.92 8.33 -4.03
CA VAL A 147 -0.10 8.36 -5.24
C VAL A 147 -0.94 8.85 -6.43
N GLN A 148 -0.35 9.68 -7.27
CA GLN A 148 -1.02 10.17 -8.47
C GLN A 148 -1.42 9.03 -9.39
N THR A 149 -2.57 9.16 -10.06
CA THR A 149 -3.08 8.12 -10.94
C THR A 149 -3.27 8.63 -12.36
N ASN A 150 -2.75 7.86 -13.32
CA ASN A 150 -2.96 8.09 -14.75
C ASN A 150 -2.93 6.71 -15.45
N ARG A 151 -3.86 6.48 -16.38
CA ARG A 151 -3.89 5.22 -17.16
C ARG A 151 -2.74 5.11 -18.15
N ASN A 152 -2.18 6.24 -18.57
CA ASN A 152 -1.05 6.35 -19.49
C ASN A 152 0.05 7.20 -18.84
N PRO A 153 0.82 6.66 -17.89
CA PRO A 153 1.99 7.35 -17.35
C PRO A 153 3.04 7.58 -18.43
N GLY A 154 4.00 8.45 -18.17
CA GLY A 154 5.16 8.63 -19.05
C GLY A 154 6.02 7.36 -19.17
N PRO A 155 6.94 7.31 -20.14
CA PRO A 155 7.86 6.18 -20.29
C PRO A 155 8.75 6.02 -19.06
N LEU A 156 9.26 4.81 -18.82
CA LEU A 156 10.26 4.57 -17.80
C LEU A 156 11.56 5.33 -18.15
N ASP A 157 12.23 5.84 -17.13
CA ASP A 157 13.59 6.35 -17.30
C ASP A 157 14.57 5.15 -17.41
N PRO A 158 15.25 4.95 -18.55
CA PRO A 158 16.17 3.84 -18.72
C PRO A 158 17.40 3.94 -17.80
N HIS A 159 17.66 5.11 -17.23
CA HIS A 159 18.77 5.35 -16.30
C HIS A 159 18.36 5.16 -14.83
N GLU A 160 17.09 5.02 -14.52
CA GLU A 160 16.61 4.86 -13.13
C GLU A 160 17.29 3.68 -12.41
N PRO A 161 17.44 2.48 -12.99
CA PRO A 161 18.14 1.37 -12.35
C PRO A 161 19.59 1.70 -11.98
N SER A 162 20.34 2.29 -12.89
CA SER A 162 21.74 2.65 -12.67
C SER A 162 21.91 3.78 -11.66
N ASN A 163 21.04 4.79 -11.72
CA ASN A 163 21.05 5.93 -10.79
C ASN A 163 20.68 5.48 -9.38
N THR A 164 19.70 4.60 -9.26
CA THR A 164 19.29 4.02 -7.97
C THR A 164 20.42 3.20 -7.35
N ALA A 165 21.05 2.32 -8.13
CA ALA A 165 22.18 1.53 -7.65
C ALA A 165 23.37 2.40 -7.21
N GLU A 166 23.65 3.48 -7.95
CA GLU A 166 24.68 4.44 -7.60
C GLU A 166 24.37 5.18 -6.29
N ALA A 167 23.11 5.62 -6.12
CA ALA A 167 22.66 6.28 -4.90
C ALA A 167 22.84 5.39 -3.67
N ILE A 168 22.38 4.15 -3.76
CA ILE A 168 22.44 3.17 -2.66
C ILE A 168 23.89 2.87 -2.30
N SER A 169 24.76 2.71 -3.30
CA SER A 169 26.19 2.48 -3.09
C SER A 169 26.84 3.65 -2.33
N ARG A 170 26.53 4.91 -2.69
CA ARG A 170 27.06 6.11 -2.00
C ARG A 170 26.51 6.30 -0.59
N TRP A 171 25.29 5.81 -0.32
CA TRP A 171 24.68 5.94 1.00
C TRP A 171 25.16 4.88 1.98
N GLU A 172 25.81 3.82 1.50
CA GLU A 172 26.33 2.71 2.32
C GLU A 172 25.27 2.11 3.24
N LEU A 173 24.05 1.94 2.72
CA LEU A 173 22.94 1.40 3.47
C LEU A 173 23.10 -0.11 3.67
N GLY A 174 22.86 -0.60 4.87
CA GLY A 174 22.80 -2.04 5.16
C GLY A 174 21.52 -2.70 4.62
N TYR A 175 20.44 -1.93 4.49
CA TYR A 175 19.14 -2.38 4.01
C TYR A 175 18.44 -1.28 3.20
N VAL A 176 17.81 -1.66 2.10
CA VAL A 176 17.04 -0.75 1.26
C VAL A 176 15.69 -1.36 0.91
N VAL A 177 14.65 -0.53 0.94
CA VAL A 177 13.33 -0.90 0.42
C VAL A 177 13.09 -0.16 -0.90
N LEU A 178 12.87 -0.92 -1.95
CA LEU A 178 12.41 -0.44 -3.25
C LEU A 178 10.91 -0.66 -3.30
N THR A 179 10.14 0.38 -3.57
CA THR A 179 8.70 0.28 -3.79
C THR A 179 8.37 0.69 -5.21
N THR A 180 7.20 0.32 -5.69
CA THR A 180 6.79 0.59 -7.06
C THR A 180 5.38 1.14 -7.15
N VAL A 181 5.08 1.75 -8.27
CA VAL A 181 3.72 1.96 -8.75
C VAL A 181 3.30 0.80 -9.65
N ASP A 182 1.99 0.54 -9.76
CA ASP A 182 1.51 -0.37 -10.79
C ASP A 182 1.62 0.29 -12.18
N ARG A 183 2.16 -0.45 -13.13
CA ARG A 183 2.37 -0.04 -14.52
C ARG A 183 1.67 -1.03 -15.48
N ASP A 184 0.33 -1.09 -15.37
CA ASP A 184 -0.49 -1.95 -16.25
C ASP A 184 -0.41 -1.56 -17.73
N ASP A 185 0.18 -0.42 -18.03
CA ASP A 185 0.48 0.06 -19.38
C ASP A 185 1.69 -0.64 -20.03
N LEU A 186 2.57 -1.23 -19.20
CA LEU A 186 3.73 -1.98 -19.69
C LEU A 186 3.39 -3.46 -19.90
N PRO A 187 3.94 -4.11 -20.92
CA PRO A 187 3.67 -5.53 -21.18
C PRO A 187 4.00 -6.43 -19.99
N ASP A 188 5.15 -6.20 -19.35
CA ASP A 188 5.67 -6.96 -18.23
C ASP A 188 5.36 -6.34 -16.83
N GLY A 189 4.53 -5.29 -16.81
CA GLY A 189 4.26 -4.54 -15.57
C GLY A 189 5.50 -3.91 -14.93
N GLY A 190 6.64 -3.88 -15.63
CA GLY A 190 7.91 -3.36 -15.15
C GLY A 190 8.80 -4.37 -14.41
N SER A 191 8.49 -5.66 -14.46
CA SER A 191 9.24 -6.71 -13.74
C SER A 191 10.70 -6.77 -14.14
N ALA A 192 11.03 -6.63 -15.43
CA ALA A 192 12.41 -6.60 -15.92
C ALA A 192 13.18 -5.39 -15.41
N HIS A 193 12.55 -4.21 -15.38
CA HIS A 193 13.14 -2.98 -14.86
C HIS A 193 13.50 -3.10 -13.36
N LEU A 194 12.61 -3.73 -12.58
CA LEU A 194 12.84 -3.99 -11.16
C LEU A 194 13.96 -5.00 -10.94
N ALA A 195 13.94 -6.12 -11.66
CA ALA A 195 14.98 -7.15 -11.57
C ALA A 195 16.37 -6.59 -11.94
N GLU A 196 16.44 -5.76 -12.99
CA GLU A 196 17.68 -5.07 -13.38
C GLU A 196 18.16 -4.11 -12.30
N THR A 197 17.25 -3.36 -11.67
CA THR A 197 17.61 -2.46 -10.56
C THR A 197 18.22 -3.24 -9.41
N VAL A 198 17.62 -4.36 -9.02
CA VAL A 198 18.15 -5.23 -7.95
C VAL A 198 19.53 -5.77 -8.31
N ARG A 199 19.70 -6.24 -9.56
CA ARG A 199 20.99 -6.75 -10.05
C ARG A 199 22.09 -5.70 -9.94
N LEU A 200 21.84 -4.49 -10.43
CA LEU A 200 22.80 -3.40 -10.38
C LEU A 200 23.14 -2.95 -8.95
N ILE A 201 22.16 -2.98 -8.04
CA ILE A 201 22.42 -2.70 -6.63
C ILE A 201 23.36 -3.75 -6.05
N LYS A 202 23.10 -5.04 -6.31
CA LYS A 202 23.95 -6.11 -5.79
C LYS A 202 25.37 -6.12 -6.39
N GLU A 203 25.53 -5.63 -7.60
CA GLU A 203 26.87 -5.43 -8.21
C GLU A 203 27.64 -4.29 -7.53
N LYS A 204 27.00 -3.15 -7.29
CA LYS A 204 27.66 -1.96 -6.69
C LYS A 204 27.73 -2.01 -5.17
N ALA A 205 26.76 -2.63 -4.52
CA ALA A 205 26.62 -2.72 -3.06
C ALA A 205 26.24 -4.14 -2.62
N PRO A 206 27.12 -5.15 -2.78
CA PRO A 206 26.78 -6.58 -2.57
C PRO A 206 26.36 -6.92 -1.13
N LYS A 207 26.75 -6.11 -0.15
CA LYS A 207 26.39 -6.31 1.27
C LYS A 207 25.03 -5.74 1.64
N THR A 208 24.46 -4.88 0.80
CA THR A 208 23.15 -4.27 1.04
C THR A 208 22.06 -5.31 0.84
N LEU A 209 21.17 -5.45 1.81
CA LEU A 209 19.96 -6.26 1.69
C LEU A 209 18.91 -5.47 0.93
N VAL A 210 18.25 -6.11 -0.02
CA VAL A 210 17.29 -5.49 -0.92
C VAL A 210 15.91 -6.10 -0.74
N GLU A 211 14.97 -5.32 -0.26
CA GLU A 211 13.54 -5.60 -0.26
C GLU A 211 12.89 -4.91 -1.47
N VAL A 212 12.07 -5.63 -2.23
CA VAL A 212 11.23 -5.04 -3.27
C VAL A 212 9.77 -5.20 -2.89
N LEU A 213 9.09 -4.08 -2.64
CA LEU A 213 7.64 -4.02 -2.50
C LEU A 213 7.02 -3.76 -3.88
N SER A 214 6.61 -4.84 -4.53
CA SER A 214 6.10 -4.82 -5.90
C SER A 214 4.58 -4.77 -5.98
N GLY A 215 4.07 -4.36 -7.15
CA GLY A 215 2.71 -4.61 -7.60
C GLY A 215 2.47 -6.11 -7.83
N ASP A 216 1.28 -6.43 -8.35
CA ASP A 216 0.87 -7.80 -8.64
C ASP A 216 1.07 -8.23 -10.10
N PHE A 217 1.67 -7.38 -10.94
CA PHE A 217 1.91 -7.61 -12.36
C PHE A 217 0.66 -8.11 -13.11
N ARG A 218 -0.52 -7.61 -12.75
CA ARG A 218 -1.85 -8.03 -13.28
C ARG A 218 -2.18 -9.51 -13.03
N GLY A 219 -1.49 -10.15 -12.08
CA GLY A 219 -1.62 -11.57 -11.80
C GLY A 219 -0.81 -12.47 -12.74
N ASP A 220 0.05 -11.89 -13.58
CA ASP A 220 0.94 -12.66 -14.45
C ASP A 220 2.11 -13.21 -13.62
N LEU A 221 2.11 -14.52 -13.43
CA LEU A 221 3.07 -15.21 -12.58
C LEU A 221 4.46 -15.33 -13.20
N GLU A 222 4.62 -15.23 -14.52
CA GLU A 222 5.94 -15.20 -15.19
C GLU A 222 6.70 -13.93 -14.81
N HIS A 223 5.98 -12.80 -14.70
CA HIS A 223 6.57 -11.55 -14.26
C HIS A 223 6.89 -11.53 -12.76
N VAL A 224 6.10 -12.23 -11.94
CA VAL A 224 6.43 -12.47 -10.53
C VAL A 224 7.72 -13.27 -10.41
N GLN A 225 7.87 -14.35 -11.20
CA GLN A 225 9.07 -15.18 -11.26
C GLN A 225 10.31 -14.39 -11.69
N THR A 226 10.16 -13.53 -12.68
CA THR A 226 11.26 -12.66 -13.17
C THR A 226 11.84 -11.84 -12.03
N LEU A 227 11.00 -11.24 -11.20
CA LEU A 227 11.46 -10.50 -10.02
C LEU A 227 11.94 -11.41 -8.89
N ALA A 228 11.22 -12.49 -8.57
CA ALA A 228 11.58 -13.39 -7.47
C ALA A 228 12.93 -14.11 -7.70
N ASN A 229 13.30 -14.36 -8.96
CA ASN A 229 14.57 -14.95 -9.34
C ASN A 229 15.73 -13.94 -9.47
N SER A 230 15.46 -12.64 -9.30
CA SER A 230 16.53 -11.64 -9.15
C SER A 230 17.24 -11.81 -7.80
N PRO A 231 18.45 -11.25 -7.59
CA PRO A 231 19.19 -11.42 -6.35
C PRO A 231 18.64 -10.59 -5.17
N LEU A 232 17.32 -10.42 -5.09
CA LEU A 232 16.66 -9.75 -3.97
C LEU A 232 16.68 -10.63 -2.70
N ASP A 233 16.55 -10.01 -1.54
CA ASP A 233 16.52 -10.71 -0.26
C ASP A 233 15.10 -10.87 0.28
N VAL A 234 14.23 -9.89 0.00
CA VAL A 234 12.83 -9.90 0.46
C VAL A 234 11.91 -9.50 -0.70
N PHE A 235 10.96 -10.39 -1.01
CA PHE A 235 9.85 -10.10 -1.91
C PHE A 235 8.64 -9.66 -1.08
N ALA A 236 8.26 -8.41 -1.21
CA ALA A 236 7.11 -7.86 -0.52
C ALA A 236 5.97 -7.54 -1.50
N HIS A 237 4.76 -7.92 -1.12
CA HIS A 237 3.52 -7.54 -1.81
C HIS A 237 2.41 -7.36 -0.80
N ASN A 238 1.83 -6.17 -0.73
CA ASN A 238 0.83 -5.86 0.27
C ASN A 238 -0.57 -6.34 -0.15
N ILE A 239 -1.25 -7.07 0.74
CA ILE A 239 -2.67 -7.40 0.57
C ILE A 239 -3.58 -6.24 1.00
N GLU A 240 -3.06 -5.32 1.82
CA GLU A 240 -3.65 -4.07 2.31
C GLU A 240 -4.82 -4.24 3.29
N THR A 241 -5.74 -5.18 3.06
CA THR A 241 -6.91 -5.44 3.90
C THR A 241 -7.42 -6.86 3.72
N VAL A 242 -8.43 -7.25 4.48
CA VAL A 242 -9.11 -8.54 4.41
C VAL A 242 -9.89 -8.72 3.11
N GLU A 243 -10.17 -9.97 2.72
CA GLU A 243 -10.84 -10.29 1.45
C GLU A 243 -12.15 -9.53 1.25
N ALA A 244 -13.02 -9.54 2.26
CA ALA A 244 -14.34 -8.92 2.18
C ALA A 244 -14.29 -7.41 1.91
N LEU A 245 -13.24 -6.72 2.35
CA LEU A 245 -13.07 -5.27 2.17
C LEU A 245 -12.25 -4.91 0.93
N THR A 246 -11.51 -5.85 0.36
CA THR A 246 -10.63 -5.62 -0.81
C THR A 246 -11.35 -4.90 -1.97
N PRO A 247 -12.58 -5.26 -2.39
CA PRO A 247 -13.26 -4.57 -3.50
C PRO A 247 -13.59 -3.11 -3.20
N HIS A 248 -13.65 -2.73 -1.92
CA HIS A 248 -13.96 -1.37 -1.48
C HIS A 248 -12.71 -0.52 -1.22
N VAL A 249 -11.59 -1.16 -0.92
CA VAL A 249 -10.34 -0.51 -0.50
C VAL A 249 -9.35 -0.40 -1.65
N ARG A 250 -9.18 -1.46 -2.43
CA ARG A 250 -8.22 -1.54 -3.53
C ARG A 250 -8.84 -1.23 -4.89
N ASP A 251 -8.00 -1.02 -5.88
CA ASP A 251 -8.44 -0.99 -7.29
C ASP A 251 -9.04 -2.35 -7.67
N ARG A 252 -10.07 -2.36 -8.52
CA ARG A 252 -10.77 -3.58 -8.95
C ARG A 252 -9.87 -4.64 -9.58
N ARG A 253 -8.70 -4.26 -10.09
CA ARG A 253 -7.69 -5.15 -10.70
C ARG A 253 -6.78 -5.79 -9.66
N ALA A 254 -6.75 -5.26 -8.46
CA ALA A 254 -5.94 -5.76 -7.35
C ALA A 254 -6.81 -6.61 -6.42
N THR A 255 -7.13 -7.84 -6.82
CA THR A 255 -7.98 -8.73 -6.03
C THR A 255 -7.20 -9.40 -4.90
N TYR A 256 -7.90 -9.81 -3.86
CA TYR A 256 -7.29 -10.48 -2.70
C TYR A 256 -6.63 -11.82 -3.10
N ARG A 257 -7.34 -12.67 -3.84
CA ARG A 257 -6.83 -13.98 -4.29
C ARG A 257 -5.64 -13.85 -5.23
N GLN A 258 -5.64 -12.84 -6.10
CA GLN A 258 -4.48 -12.54 -6.95
C GLN A 258 -3.25 -12.18 -6.10
N SER A 259 -3.42 -11.40 -5.03
CA SER A 259 -2.31 -11.05 -4.14
C SER A 259 -1.75 -12.26 -3.39
N LEU A 260 -2.60 -13.19 -2.95
CA LEU A 260 -2.13 -14.47 -2.39
C LEU A 260 -1.33 -15.28 -3.41
N SER A 261 -1.84 -15.40 -4.65
CA SER A 261 -1.13 -16.13 -5.73
C SER A 261 0.24 -15.52 -6.04
N VAL A 262 0.37 -14.19 -6.00
CA VAL A 262 1.65 -13.49 -6.20
C VAL A 262 2.65 -13.87 -5.10
N LEU A 263 2.24 -13.82 -3.83
CA LEU A 263 3.10 -14.17 -2.69
C LEU A 263 3.49 -15.65 -2.71
N GLU A 264 2.53 -16.53 -2.98
CA GLU A 264 2.76 -17.97 -3.09
C GLU A 264 3.75 -18.30 -4.21
N ASN A 265 3.52 -17.72 -5.40
CA ASN A 265 4.38 -17.95 -6.56
C ASN A 265 5.80 -17.46 -6.32
N ALA A 266 5.99 -16.29 -5.71
CA ALA A 266 7.31 -15.80 -5.35
C ALA A 266 8.04 -16.78 -4.41
N LYS A 267 7.33 -17.34 -3.43
CA LYS A 267 7.90 -18.30 -2.47
C LYS A 267 8.22 -19.64 -3.11
N LEU A 268 7.38 -20.14 -4.03
CA LEU A 268 7.59 -21.42 -4.73
C LEU A 268 8.78 -21.35 -5.71
N ASN A 269 9.00 -20.20 -6.35
CA ASN A 269 10.11 -20.05 -7.30
C ASN A 269 11.45 -19.78 -6.62
N ASN A 270 11.46 -19.22 -5.41
CA ASN A 270 12.68 -18.98 -4.67
C ASN A 270 12.40 -19.10 -3.16
N ASP A 271 12.71 -20.25 -2.59
CA ASP A 271 12.49 -20.55 -1.17
C ASP A 271 13.48 -19.83 -0.23
N HIS A 272 14.58 -19.32 -0.78
CA HIS A 272 15.61 -18.59 -0.02
C HIS A 272 15.20 -17.16 0.33
N ILE A 273 14.35 -16.52 -0.49
CA ILE A 273 13.86 -15.20 -0.20
C ILE A 273 12.85 -15.21 0.96
N LEU A 274 12.80 -14.11 1.69
CA LEU A 274 11.68 -13.86 2.60
C LEU A 274 10.50 -13.28 1.83
N THR A 275 9.31 -13.77 2.10
CA THR A 275 8.06 -13.16 1.61
C THR A 275 7.42 -12.32 2.70
N LYS A 276 6.95 -11.13 2.32
CA LYS A 276 6.42 -10.14 3.25
C LYS A 276 5.13 -9.52 2.72
N THR A 277 4.20 -9.24 3.64
CA THR A 277 2.97 -8.52 3.34
C THR A 277 2.61 -7.51 4.43
N SER A 278 1.66 -6.64 4.13
CA SER A 278 1.15 -5.63 5.06
C SER A 278 -0.37 -5.59 5.04
N ILE A 279 -0.94 -5.39 6.22
CA ILE A 279 -2.36 -5.21 6.46
C ILE A 279 -2.57 -3.87 7.18
N MET A 280 -3.45 -3.04 6.67
CA MET A 280 -3.90 -1.85 7.36
C MET A 280 -5.19 -2.13 8.12
N LEU A 281 -5.25 -1.72 9.38
CA LEU A 281 -6.45 -1.81 10.22
C LEU A 281 -7.19 -0.47 10.25
N GLY A 282 -8.50 -0.52 10.47
CA GLY A 282 -9.36 0.65 10.60
C GLY A 282 -10.25 0.93 9.40
N PHE A 283 -10.45 -0.06 8.51
CA PHE A 283 -11.44 -0.02 7.43
C PHE A 283 -12.80 -0.60 7.83
N GLY A 284 -12.91 -1.25 9.03
CA GLY A 284 -14.11 -1.91 9.54
C GLY A 284 -14.07 -3.43 9.42
N GLU A 285 -12.87 -3.99 9.31
CA GLU A 285 -12.61 -5.44 9.37
C GLU A 285 -12.99 -6.03 10.72
N SER A 286 -13.49 -7.27 10.74
CA SER A 286 -13.70 -8.02 11.97
C SER A 286 -12.46 -8.83 12.37
N ASP A 287 -12.37 -9.22 13.64
CA ASP A 287 -11.27 -10.04 14.15
C ASP A 287 -11.20 -11.40 13.46
N GLU A 288 -12.35 -11.99 13.17
CA GLU A 288 -12.44 -13.27 12.44
C GLU A 288 -11.87 -13.14 11.04
N GLN A 289 -12.14 -12.02 10.34
CA GLN A 289 -11.63 -11.76 9.01
C GLN A 289 -10.12 -11.58 9.02
N VAL A 290 -9.57 -10.85 10.00
CA VAL A 290 -8.11 -10.68 10.15
C VAL A 290 -7.46 -12.02 10.47
N LEU A 291 -8.00 -12.81 11.40
CA LEU A 291 -7.49 -14.14 11.75
C LEU A 291 -7.50 -15.10 10.56
N GLN A 292 -8.59 -15.10 9.78
CA GLN A 292 -8.70 -15.90 8.56
C GLN A 292 -7.61 -15.52 7.54
N THR A 293 -7.43 -14.21 7.34
CA THR A 293 -6.38 -13.67 6.47
C THR A 293 -4.98 -14.13 6.89
N LEU A 294 -4.68 -14.11 8.20
CA LEU A 294 -3.40 -14.58 8.70
C LEU A 294 -3.20 -16.09 8.47
N LYS A 295 -4.23 -16.90 8.65
CA LYS A 295 -4.18 -18.34 8.36
C LYS A 295 -3.89 -18.61 6.89
N GLU A 296 -4.61 -17.96 5.97
CA GLU A 296 -4.40 -18.09 4.52
C GLU A 296 -2.98 -17.67 4.10
N LEU A 297 -2.45 -16.59 4.69
CA LEU A 297 -1.07 -16.19 4.47
C LEU A 297 -0.05 -17.23 4.96
N ARG A 298 -0.33 -17.90 6.08
CA ARG A 298 0.55 -18.98 6.58
C ARG A 298 0.46 -20.26 5.75
N GLU A 299 -0.71 -20.60 5.21
CA GLU A 299 -0.88 -21.71 4.28
C GLU A 299 0.03 -21.57 3.06
N ILE A 300 0.17 -20.37 2.51
CA ILE A 300 1.08 -20.05 1.39
C ILE A 300 2.50 -19.67 1.86
N LYS A 301 2.85 -19.91 3.13
CA LYS A 301 4.19 -19.77 3.72
C LYS A 301 4.76 -18.34 3.68
N VAL A 302 3.91 -17.32 3.81
CA VAL A 302 4.41 -15.94 4.00
C VAL A 302 5.20 -15.84 5.29
N ASP A 303 6.41 -15.30 5.23
CA ASP A 303 7.36 -15.23 6.35
C ASP A 303 7.08 -14.07 7.29
N VAL A 304 6.73 -12.89 6.77
CA VAL A 304 6.64 -11.63 7.52
C VAL A 304 5.31 -10.94 7.25
N VAL A 305 4.65 -10.48 8.31
CA VAL A 305 3.46 -9.64 8.21
C VAL A 305 3.64 -8.34 8.99
N THR A 306 3.07 -7.25 8.51
CA THR A 306 3.04 -5.98 9.24
C THR A 306 1.61 -5.48 9.39
N PHE A 307 1.31 -4.89 10.57
CA PHE A 307 0.04 -4.23 10.85
C PHE A 307 0.25 -2.75 11.12
N GLY A 308 -0.51 -1.89 10.45
CA GLY A 308 -0.50 -0.46 10.67
C GLY A 308 -1.89 0.15 10.63
N GLN A 309 -2.08 1.31 11.26
CA GLN A 309 -3.34 2.03 11.17
C GLN A 309 -3.52 2.66 9.78
N TYR A 310 -4.68 2.47 9.17
CA TYR A 310 -5.06 3.29 8.02
C TYR A 310 -5.19 4.76 8.43
N MET A 311 -4.40 5.60 7.79
CA MET A 311 -4.42 7.05 7.96
C MET A 311 -4.96 7.69 6.68
N ARG A 312 -6.08 8.38 6.76
CA ARG A 312 -6.70 9.04 5.61
C ARG A 312 -5.83 10.17 5.06
N PRO A 313 -5.25 10.06 3.84
CA PRO A 313 -4.32 11.07 3.35
C PRO A 313 -4.98 12.43 3.08
N THR A 314 -6.17 12.43 2.50
CA THR A 314 -6.98 13.65 2.22
C THR A 314 -8.48 13.35 2.33
N LYS A 315 -9.32 14.39 2.38
CA LYS A 315 -10.78 14.25 2.42
C LYS A 315 -11.40 13.50 1.22
N ARG A 316 -10.65 13.29 0.14
CA ARG A 316 -11.09 12.55 -1.05
C ARG A 316 -10.98 11.03 -0.89
N HIS A 317 -10.08 10.56 -0.02
CA HIS A 317 -9.85 9.15 0.25
C HIS A 317 -10.91 8.56 1.18
N MET A 318 -10.89 7.25 1.36
CA MET A 318 -11.81 6.55 2.27
C MET A 318 -11.76 7.15 3.68
N LYS A 319 -12.90 7.14 4.35
CA LYS A 319 -12.95 7.51 5.77
C LYS A 319 -12.32 6.39 6.60
N VAL A 320 -11.64 6.77 7.66
CA VAL A 320 -11.26 5.83 8.71
C VAL A 320 -12.54 5.41 9.42
N VAL A 321 -12.78 4.12 9.54
CA VAL A 321 -13.93 3.57 10.26
C VAL A 321 -13.61 3.53 11.76
N GLU A 322 -12.38 3.14 12.10
CA GLU A 322 -11.92 3.04 13.47
C GLU A 322 -10.44 3.45 13.60
N TYR A 323 -10.12 4.16 14.68
CA TYR A 323 -8.74 4.33 15.14
C TYR A 323 -8.45 3.24 16.18
N VAL A 324 -7.81 2.18 15.72
CA VAL A 324 -7.50 0.99 16.50
C VAL A 324 -6.53 1.34 17.63
N LYS A 325 -6.80 0.82 18.83
CA LYS A 325 -5.95 1.07 19.99
C LYS A 325 -4.62 0.29 19.92
N PRO A 326 -3.54 0.82 20.53
CA PRO A 326 -2.23 0.14 20.52
C PRO A 326 -2.26 -1.30 21.00
N GLU A 327 -3.06 -1.61 22.02
CA GLU A 327 -3.18 -2.96 22.61
C GLU A 327 -3.70 -3.99 21.60
N LYS A 328 -4.53 -3.54 20.63
CA LYS A 328 -5.03 -4.41 19.58
C LYS A 328 -3.95 -4.75 18.56
N PHE A 329 -3.01 -3.83 18.31
CA PHE A 329 -1.84 -4.11 17.49
C PHE A 329 -0.91 -5.11 18.16
N ASP A 330 -0.71 -4.99 19.49
CA ASP A 330 0.06 -5.97 20.26
C ASP A 330 -0.58 -7.36 20.20
N TYR A 331 -1.90 -7.42 20.37
CA TYR A 331 -2.66 -8.68 20.22
C TYR A 331 -2.43 -9.33 18.84
N TRP A 332 -2.53 -8.57 17.74
CA TRP A 332 -2.32 -9.13 16.40
C TRP A 332 -0.88 -9.54 16.14
N ARG A 333 0.10 -8.86 16.75
CA ARG A 333 1.50 -9.30 16.72
C ARG A 333 1.64 -10.69 17.33
N ASP A 334 1.12 -10.87 18.53
CA ASP A 334 1.25 -12.13 19.27
C ASP A 334 0.52 -13.26 18.54
N VAL A 335 -0.69 -13.04 18.04
CA VAL A 335 -1.43 -14.02 17.21
C VAL A 335 -0.64 -14.39 15.94
N ALA A 336 -0.03 -13.42 15.27
CA ALA A 336 0.77 -13.70 14.06
C ALA A 336 2.00 -14.58 14.41
N LEU A 337 2.71 -14.28 15.50
CA LEU A 337 3.85 -15.07 15.94
C LEU A 337 3.44 -16.50 16.34
N ASP A 338 2.31 -16.65 17.03
CA ASP A 338 1.75 -17.96 17.41
C ASP A 338 1.35 -18.79 16.19
N LEU A 339 0.89 -18.16 15.11
CA LEU A 339 0.61 -18.80 13.82
C LEU A 339 1.88 -19.20 13.05
N GLY A 340 3.07 -18.81 13.53
CA GLY A 340 4.35 -19.18 12.95
C GLY A 340 4.90 -18.23 11.91
N PHE A 341 4.47 -16.95 11.87
CA PHE A 341 5.23 -15.94 11.14
C PHE A 341 6.60 -15.74 11.78
N LEU A 342 7.64 -15.58 10.97
CA LEU A 342 8.99 -15.39 11.47
C LEU A 342 9.16 -14.01 12.17
N TYR A 343 8.40 -13.02 11.69
CA TYR A 343 8.42 -11.69 12.25
C TYR A 343 7.09 -10.97 11.99
N CYS A 344 6.66 -10.18 12.97
CA CYS A 344 5.50 -9.32 12.85
C CYS A 344 5.81 -7.94 13.43
N ALA A 345 5.86 -6.91 12.58
CA ALA A 345 5.85 -5.53 13.04
C ALA A 345 4.40 -5.05 13.12
N SER A 346 3.97 -4.64 14.31
CA SER A 346 2.59 -4.23 14.53
C SER A 346 2.53 -2.99 15.42
N GLY A 347 1.77 -1.99 14.99
CA GLY A 347 1.61 -0.76 15.75
C GLY A 347 0.89 0.33 14.95
N PRO A 348 0.32 1.33 15.63
CA PRO A 348 -0.48 2.38 14.98
C PRO A 348 0.26 3.14 13.87
N LEU A 349 1.55 3.35 14.02
CA LEU A 349 2.38 4.07 13.05
C LEU A 349 3.22 3.16 12.15
N VAL A 350 3.12 1.84 12.30
CA VAL A 350 3.82 0.88 11.44
C VAL A 350 3.36 1.03 9.99
N ARG A 351 4.30 0.89 9.07
CA ARG A 351 4.11 0.86 7.62
C ARG A 351 4.86 -0.35 7.05
N SER A 352 4.54 -0.76 5.83
CA SER A 352 5.19 -1.92 5.19
C SER A 352 6.72 -1.83 5.18
N SER A 353 7.27 -0.63 5.05
CA SER A 353 8.71 -0.37 5.07
C SER A 353 9.24 0.16 6.42
N TYR A 354 8.38 0.27 7.45
CA TYR A 354 8.79 0.80 8.75
C TYR A 354 9.77 -0.15 9.42
N LYS A 355 10.96 0.37 9.75
CA LYS A 355 12.05 -0.38 10.38
C LYS A 355 12.33 -1.74 9.70
N ALA A 356 12.16 -1.78 8.37
CA ALA A 356 12.36 -3.01 7.58
C ALA A 356 13.79 -3.57 7.71
N GLY A 357 14.77 -2.71 8.00
CA GLY A 357 16.16 -3.07 8.28
C GLY A 357 16.46 -3.37 9.75
N GLU A 358 15.45 -3.60 10.61
CA GLU A 358 15.74 -4.02 11.99
C GLU A 358 16.55 -5.31 12.03
N ALA A 359 17.47 -5.36 12.99
CA ALA A 359 18.47 -6.41 13.15
C ALA A 359 17.93 -7.84 13.06
N TYR A 360 16.64 -8.05 13.36
CA TYR A 360 16.03 -9.37 13.31
C TYR A 360 15.89 -9.91 11.88
N ILE A 361 15.29 -9.14 10.96
CA ILE A 361 15.13 -9.55 9.55
C ILE A 361 16.51 -9.72 8.90
N GLU A 362 17.42 -8.78 9.16
CA GLU A 362 18.80 -8.85 8.70
C GLU A 362 19.49 -10.14 9.21
N ASN A 363 19.35 -10.47 10.48
CA ASN A 363 19.92 -11.67 11.06
C ASN A 363 19.31 -12.95 10.48
N VAL A 364 18.00 -13.01 10.25
CA VAL A 364 17.35 -14.16 9.62
C VAL A 364 17.86 -14.36 8.18
N ILE A 365 17.97 -13.30 7.40
CA ILE A 365 18.48 -13.37 6.02
C ILE A 365 19.95 -13.83 6.03
N ARG A 366 20.79 -13.24 6.88
CA ARG A 366 22.21 -13.61 6.99
C ARG A 366 22.39 -15.05 7.48
N LYS A 367 21.58 -15.54 8.43
CA LYS A 367 21.56 -16.95 8.87
C LYS A 367 21.18 -17.90 7.73
N ARG A 368 20.14 -17.57 6.95
CA ARG A 368 19.74 -18.38 5.78
C ARG A 368 20.86 -18.47 4.75
N LYS A 369 21.51 -17.36 4.41
CA LYS A 369 22.67 -17.33 3.48
C LYS A 369 23.84 -18.18 3.97
N ARG A 370 24.15 -18.17 5.26
CA ARG A 370 25.19 -19.04 5.85
C ARG A 370 24.87 -20.53 5.74
N ASN A 371 23.62 -20.93 5.98
CA ASN A 371 23.18 -22.31 5.89
C ASN A 371 23.21 -22.87 4.47
N VAL A 372 23.16 -22.02 3.45
CA VAL A 372 23.25 -22.39 2.03
C VAL A 372 24.68 -22.50 1.52
N GLY A 373 25.70 -22.26 2.38
CA GLY A 373 27.10 -22.59 2.05
C GLY A 373 27.92 -21.50 1.42
N VAL A 374 27.48 -20.23 1.51
CA VAL A 374 28.24 -19.10 0.96
C VAL A 374 29.26 -18.50 1.96
N ASP A 375 29.06 -18.70 3.26
CA ASP A 375 30.02 -18.23 4.27
C ASP A 375 30.18 -19.26 5.40
N LYS A 376 31.21 -20.10 5.31
CA LYS A 376 31.73 -20.84 6.47
C LYS A 376 32.70 -19.90 7.18
N GLU A 377 32.27 -19.31 8.28
CA GLU A 377 33.07 -18.93 9.45
C GLU A 377 32.31 -17.88 10.30
N ILE A 378 31.98 -18.29 11.49
CA ILE A 378 31.90 -17.64 12.80
C ILE A 378 30.71 -18.21 13.59
N GLU A 379 31.02 -19.01 14.60
CA GLU A 379 30.13 -19.44 15.69
C GLU A 379 29.74 -18.25 16.55
N ILE A 380 28.44 -18.07 16.81
CA ILE A 380 27.95 -17.15 17.85
C ILE A 380 26.88 -17.85 18.67
N GLY A 381 27.09 -17.78 19.99
CA GLY A 381 26.31 -18.43 21.02
C GLY A 381 24.87 -17.93 21.19
N ASP A 382 24.11 -18.82 21.78
CA ASP A 382 22.84 -18.75 22.52
C ASP A 382 21.68 -17.89 22.02
N GLU A 383 20.72 -18.57 21.39
CA GLU A 383 19.43 -18.07 20.86
C GLU A 383 18.44 -17.52 21.92
N LYS A 384 18.66 -17.74 23.22
CA LYS A 384 17.72 -17.33 24.28
C LYS A 384 17.87 -15.89 24.76
N PHE A 385 18.95 -15.21 24.40
CA PHE A 385 19.26 -13.89 24.94
C PHE A 385 18.69 -12.70 24.14
N VAL A 386 18.38 -12.90 22.87
CA VAL A 386 18.00 -11.81 21.96
C VAL A 386 16.53 -11.39 22.08
N SER A 387 15.63 -12.34 22.41
CA SER A 387 14.19 -12.03 22.48
C SER A 387 13.79 -11.20 23.71
N LYS A 388 14.53 -11.37 24.82
CA LYS A 388 14.20 -10.69 26.09
C LYS A 388 14.75 -9.27 26.16
N LYS A 389 15.91 -9.00 25.56
CA LYS A 389 16.54 -7.67 25.55
C LYS A 389 15.84 -6.68 24.63
N LEU A 390 15.33 -7.14 23.48
CA LEU A 390 14.53 -6.33 22.55
C LEU A 390 13.14 -6.00 23.07
N LEU A 391 12.54 -6.88 23.87
CA LEU A 391 11.26 -6.62 24.54
C LEU A 391 11.37 -5.57 25.66
N ASP A 392 12.53 -5.45 26.30
CA ASP A 392 12.76 -4.49 27.38
C ASP A 392 13.14 -3.10 26.84
N GLU A 393 13.79 -3.00 25.67
CA GLU A 393 14.13 -1.72 25.03
C GLU A 393 12.93 -1.04 24.33
N VAL A 394 11.88 -1.77 24.01
CA VAL A 394 10.62 -1.21 23.46
C VAL A 394 9.70 -0.69 24.57
N LYS A 395 9.96 -1.03 25.83
CA LYS A 395 9.17 -0.58 27.00
C LYS A 395 9.78 0.62 27.73
N ALA A 396 10.96 1.08 27.32
CA ALA A 396 11.60 2.30 27.80
C ALA A 396 11.47 3.43 26.76
#